data_a74b28ffa1810844b0f463d0b798f93a
#
_entry.id   a74b28ffa1810844b0f463d0b798f93a
#
_cell.length_a   1.000
_cell.length_b   1.000
_cell.length_c   1.000
_cell.angle_alpha   90.00
_cell.angle_beta   90.00
_cell.angle_gamma   90.00
#
_symmetry.space_group_name_H-M   'P 1'
#
loop_
_entity.id
_entity.type
_entity.pdbx_description
1 polymer ?
#
loop_
_entity_poly.entity_id
_entity_poly.type
_entity_poly.pdbx_seq_one_letter_code
_entity_poly.pdbx_strand_id
1 'polypeptide(L)'
;MKRFSLLANAVAAVLMFTAFGSARALAAGADRPKLVVGIVVDQMRWDYLYRYYDMFGEGGFRRLMNEGFSCENTMINYVPSITAVGHASIYTGTVPAIHGIAGNNFLLNGKMVYCCSDSTVSTVGSKSAEGKMSPRNMLTTTIGDELKIATDFKAKVIGVSLKDRAAILPAGHAA
;
A
#
# COMPACT_ATOMS: atom_id res chain seq x y z
N MET A 1 -12.36 -40.71 -38.33
CA MET A 1 -12.35 -40.33 -36.91
C MET A 1 -11.37 -39.18 -36.54
N LYS A 2 -10.19 -39.01 -37.17
CA LYS A 2 -9.22 -37.94 -36.84
C LYS A 2 -9.65 -36.50 -37.21
N ARG A 3 -10.52 -36.31 -38.21
CA ARG A 3 -10.99 -34.95 -38.63
C ARG A 3 -12.02 -34.31 -37.70
N PHE A 4 -12.85 -35.10 -37.00
CA PHE A 4 -13.81 -34.59 -36.03
C PHE A 4 -13.18 -34.07 -34.73
N SER A 5 -12.08 -34.68 -34.32
CA SER A 5 -11.32 -34.26 -33.12
C SER A 5 -10.65 -32.88 -33.29
N LEU A 6 -10.13 -32.56 -34.50
CA LEU A 6 -9.50 -31.28 -34.79
C LEU A 6 -10.50 -30.11 -34.80
N LEU A 7 -11.71 -30.31 -35.30
CA LEU A 7 -12.78 -29.29 -35.29
C LEU A 7 -13.28 -29.03 -33.86
N ALA A 8 -13.46 -30.07 -33.05
CA ALA A 8 -13.87 -29.91 -31.65
C ALA A 8 -12.85 -29.14 -30.80
N ASN A 9 -11.56 -29.40 -31.00
CA ASN A 9 -10.49 -28.69 -30.29
C ASN A 9 -10.33 -27.23 -30.75
N ALA A 10 -10.57 -26.93 -32.04
CA ALA A 10 -10.56 -25.56 -32.54
C ALA A 10 -11.73 -24.73 -32.02
N VAL A 11 -12.94 -25.30 -31.93
CA VAL A 11 -14.10 -24.63 -31.34
C VAL A 11 -13.94 -24.39 -29.86
N ALA A 12 -13.37 -25.33 -29.10
CA ALA A 12 -13.08 -25.17 -27.69
C ALA A 12 -12.04 -24.07 -27.43
N ALA A 13 -11.00 -23.96 -28.26
CA ALA A 13 -9.99 -22.91 -28.15
C ALA A 13 -10.57 -21.51 -28.45
N VAL A 14 -11.44 -21.39 -29.45
CA VAL A 14 -12.11 -20.12 -29.77
C VAL A 14 -13.07 -19.70 -28.65
N LEU A 15 -13.80 -20.64 -28.04
CA LEU A 15 -14.70 -20.35 -26.90
C LEU A 15 -13.91 -19.93 -25.65
N MET A 16 -12.74 -20.52 -25.38
CA MET A 16 -11.88 -20.07 -24.29
C MET A 16 -11.32 -18.66 -24.54
N PHE A 17 -10.91 -18.32 -25.75
CA PHE A 17 -10.40 -16.98 -26.07
C PHE A 17 -11.49 -15.89 -25.95
N THR A 18 -12.74 -16.19 -26.30
CA THR A 18 -13.86 -15.24 -26.15
C THR A 18 -14.26 -15.06 -24.68
N ALA A 19 -14.15 -16.09 -23.83
CA ALA A 19 -14.43 -15.97 -22.40
C ALA A 19 -13.39 -15.08 -21.66
N PHE A 20 -12.11 -15.15 -22.04
CA PHE A 20 -11.08 -14.27 -21.48
C PHE A 20 -11.16 -12.83 -22.00
N GLY A 21 -11.68 -12.61 -23.20
CA GLY A 21 -11.92 -11.27 -23.77
C GLY A 21 -13.05 -10.51 -23.06
N SER A 22 -14.06 -11.22 -22.59
CA SER A 22 -15.24 -10.61 -21.95
C SER A 22 -14.97 -10.13 -20.51
N ALA A 23 -14.03 -10.74 -19.79
CA ALA A 23 -13.66 -10.31 -18.45
C ALA A 23 -12.93 -8.95 -18.42
N ARG A 24 -12.26 -8.57 -19.51
CA ARG A 24 -11.62 -7.25 -19.64
C ARG A 24 -12.59 -6.12 -19.99
N ALA A 25 -13.71 -6.42 -20.64
CA ALA A 25 -14.70 -5.42 -21.06
C ALA A 25 -15.57 -4.92 -19.89
N LEU A 26 -15.77 -5.73 -18.84
CA LEU A 26 -16.53 -5.33 -17.64
C LEU A 26 -15.77 -4.39 -16.70
N ALA A 27 -14.44 -4.33 -16.80
CA ALA A 27 -13.62 -3.41 -16.00
C ALA A 27 -13.47 -2.01 -16.62
N ALA A 28 -13.94 -1.80 -17.84
CA ALA A 28 -13.73 -0.53 -18.59
C ALA A 28 -14.75 0.57 -18.25
N GLY A 29 -15.73 0.32 -17.37
CA GLY A 29 -16.81 1.26 -17.05
C GLY A 29 -16.89 1.75 -15.60
N ALA A 30 -16.03 1.28 -14.71
CA ALA A 30 -16.00 1.82 -13.35
C ALA A 30 -15.32 3.19 -13.36
N ASP A 31 -16.04 4.23 -12.93
CA ASP A 31 -15.48 5.55 -12.70
C ASP A 31 -14.25 5.42 -11.76
N ARG A 32 -13.07 5.69 -12.29
CA ARG A 32 -11.84 5.64 -11.49
C ARG A 32 -11.85 6.79 -10.50
N PRO A 33 -11.55 6.55 -9.22
CA PRO A 33 -11.47 7.63 -8.24
C PRO A 33 -10.41 8.65 -8.68
N LYS A 34 -10.77 9.93 -8.63
CA LYS A 34 -9.86 11.04 -8.94
C LYS A 34 -8.88 11.33 -7.80
N LEU A 35 -9.24 10.96 -6.59
CA LEU A 35 -8.45 11.12 -5.38
C LEU A 35 -8.67 9.91 -4.48
N VAL A 36 -7.56 9.35 -3.98
CA VAL A 36 -7.56 8.35 -2.91
C VAL A 36 -6.80 8.93 -1.73
N VAL A 37 -7.43 8.91 -0.55
CA VAL A 37 -6.82 9.39 0.70
C VAL A 37 -6.67 8.20 1.63
N GLY A 38 -5.42 7.81 1.91
CA GLY A 38 -5.09 6.82 2.92
C GLY A 38 -4.75 7.48 4.24
N ILE A 39 -5.45 7.14 5.31
CA ILE A 39 -5.21 7.68 6.65
C ILE A 39 -4.82 6.53 7.58
N VAL A 40 -3.63 6.62 8.17
CA VAL A 40 -3.17 5.69 9.20
C VAL A 40 -3.03 6.44 10.51
N VAL A 41 -3.74 6.00 11.53
CA VAL A 41 -3.64 6.53 12.88
C VAL A 41 -2.75 5.60 13.69
N ASP A 42 -1.46 5.98 13.77
CA ASP A 42 -0.45 5.23 14.50
C ASP A 42 -0.78 5.13 15.99
N GLN A 43 -0.55 3.95 16.59
CA GLN A 43 -0.76 3.71 18.01
C GLN A 43 -2.24 3.77 18.49
N MET A 44 -3.21 3.87 17.57
CA MET A 44 -4.63 3.88 17.88
C MET A 44 -5.11 2.44 18.14
N ARG A 45 -5.71 2.22 19.30
CA ARG A 45 -6.36 0.94 19.63
C ARG A 45 -7.71 0.84 18.92
N TRP A 46 -8.04 -0.35 18.44
CA TRP A 46 -9.31 -0.65 17.77
C TRP A 46 -10.53 -0.28 18.62
N ASP A 47 -10.51 -0.59 19.91
CA ASP A 47 -11.61 -0.34 20.83
C ASP A 47 -11.92 1.15 21.03
N TYR A 48 -11.01 2.07 20.68
CA TYR A 48 -11.25 3.50 20.77
C TYR A 48 -12.37 3.98 19.85
N LEU A 49 -12.59 3.31 18.72
CA LEU A 49 -13.70 3.62 17.81
C LEU A 49 -15.06 3.44 18.47
N TYR A 50 -15.20 2.43 19.33
CA TYR A 50 -16.43 2.13 20.04
C TYR A 50 -16.50 2.83 21.39
N ARG A 51 -15.39 2.83 22.11
CA ARG A 51 -15.31 3.43 23.46
C ARG A 51 -15.59 4.92 23.50
N TYR A 52 -15.18 5.62 22.45
CA TYR A 52 -15.33 7.06 22.34
C TYR A 52 -16.35 7.48 21.28
N TYR A 53 -17.19 6.54 20.84
CA TYR A 53 -18.13 6.79 19.76
C TYR A 53 -19.02 8.03 20.00
N ASP A 54 -19.55 8.19 21.21
CA ASP A 54 -20.42 9.32 21.56
C ASP A 54 -19.68 10.68 21.62
N MET A 55 -18.36 10.63 21.69
CA MET A 55 -17.51 11.83 21.69
C MET A 55 -17.11 12.29 20.28
N PHE A 56 -17.31 11.44 19.27
CA PHE A 56 -17.02 11.81 17.89
C PHE A 56 -18.12 12.72 17.33
N GLY A 57 -17.71 13.75 16.57
CA GLY A 57 -18.63 14.53 15.76
C GLY A 57 -19.27 13.71 14.63
N GLU A 58 -20.29 14.25 13.97
CA GLU A 58 -21.04 13.58 12.90
C GLU A 58 -20.18 13.21 11.68
N GLY A 59 -19.14 13.98 11.41
CA GLY A 59 -18.14 13.68 10.38
C GLY A 59 -17.06 12.70 10.89
N GLY A 60 -15.99 12.49 10.12
CA GLY A 60 -14.83 11.72 10.53
C GLY A 60 -15.15 10.26 10.85
N PHE A 61 -14.73 9.77 12.02
CA PHE A 61 -14.88 8.38 12.42
C PHE A 61 -16.33 7.90 12.43
N ARG A 62 -17.25 8.68 12.99
CA ARG A 62 -18.68 8.32 13.05
C ARG A 62 -19.26 8.12 11.66
N ARG A 63 -18.99 9.03 10.73
CA ARG A 63 -19.41 8.91 9.35
C ARG A 63 -18.80 7.67 8.67
N LEU A 64 -17.48 7.43 8.83
CA LEU A 64 -16.81 6.27 8.24
C LEU A 64 -17.36 4.96 8.78
N MET A 65 -17.70 4.88 10.06
CA MET A 65 -18.29 3.69 10.67
C MET A 65 -19.72 3.43 10.21
N ASN A 66 -20.52 4.48 9.99
CA ASN A 66 -21.93 4.36 9.64
C ASN A 66 -22.19 4.23 8.14
N GLU A 67 -21.39 4.90 7.30
CA GLU A 67 -21.58 4.98 5.85
C GLU A 67 -20.52 4.19 5.06
N GLY A 68 -19.42 3.81 5.71
CA GLY A 68 -18.29 3.11 5.09
C GLY A 68 -18.35 1.60 5.28
N PHE A 69 -17.23 0.94 4.96
CA PHE A 69 -17.03 -0.48 5.20
C PHE A 69 -16.02 -0.69 6.33
N SER A 70 -16.39 -1.46 7.36
CA SER A 70 -15.54 -1.78 8.51
C SER A 70 -15.04 -3.23 8.42
N CYS A 71 -13.72 -3.41 8.48
CA CYS A 71 -13.10 -4.73 8.57
C CYS A 71 -12.88 -5.09 10.04
N GLU A 72 -13.85 -5.72 10.68
CA GLU A 72 -13.83 -5.94 12.12
C GLU A 72 -12.91 -7.08 12.60
N ASN A 73 -12.49 -7.96 11.71
CA ASN A 73 -11.62 -9.09 12.04
C ASN A 73 -10.31 -9.07 11.26
N THR A 74 -9.67 -7.92 11.21
CA THR A 74 -8.36 -7.75 10.57
C THR A 74 -7.26 -7.95 11.60
N MET A 75 -6.54 -9.06 11.51
CA MET A 75 -5.46 -9.43 12.44
C MET A 75 -4.09 -9.23 11.79
N ILE A 76 -3.18 -8.60 12.54
CA ILE A 76 -1.77 -8.50 12.15
C ILE A 76 -1.10 -9.85 12.38
N ASN A 77 -0.45 -10.40 11.36
CA ASN A 77 0.17 -11.73 11.35
C ASN A 77 1.70 -11.69 11.50
N TYR A 78 2.26 -10.58 11.99
CA TYR A 78 3.69 -10.38 12.20
C TYR A 78 3.98 -9.63 13.51
N VAL A 79 5.21 -9.74 13.98
CA VAL A 79 5.75 -9.06 15.19
C VAL A 79 7.16 -8.57 14.85
N PRO A 80 7.55 -7.38 15.34
CA PRO A 80 6.79 -6.35 16.04
C PRO A 80 5.91 -5.51 15.11
N SER A 81 4.79 -4.99 15.61
CA SER A 81 3.87 -4.10 14.88
C SER A 81 4.13 -2.61 15.22
N ILE A 82 5.39 -2.19 15.19
CA ILE A 82 5.81 -0.80 15.43
C ILE A 82 5.68 0.06 14.17
N THR A 83 5.83 1.38 14.31
CA THR A 83 5.51 2.37 13.26
C THR A 83 6.01 1.99 11.87
N ALA A 84 7.32 1.80 11.68
CA ALA A 84 7.89 1.53 10.36
C ALA A 84 7.34 0.24 9.74
N VAL A 85 7.29 -0.82 10.54
CA VAL A 85 6.83 -2.14 10.12
C VAL A 85 5.35 -2.09 9.71
N GLY A 86 4.50 -1.49 10.56
CA GLY A 86 3.07 -1.37 10.30
C GLY A 86 2.76 -0.54 9.06
N HIS A 87 3.37 0.63 8.92
CA HIS A 87 3.16 1.50 7.76
C HIS A 87 3.64 0.85 6.46
N ALA A 88 4.82 0.22 6.47
CA ALA A 88 5.30 -0.53 5.32
C ALA A 88 4.34 -1.67 4.95
N SER A 89 3.93 -2.49 5.93
CA SER A 89 3.04 -3.63 5.68
C SER A 89 1.69 -3.22 5.09
N ILE A 90 1.07 -2.14 5.59
CA ILE A 90 -0.23 -1.66 5.10
C ILE A 90 -0.13 -1.23 3.63
N TYR A 91 0.89 -0.45 3.29
CA TYR A 91 0.99 0.14 1.96
C TYR A 91 1.67 -0.74 0.92
N THR A 92 2.42 -1.77 1.34
CA THR A 92 2.97 -2.79 0.44
C THR A 92 2.04 -4.01 0.28
N GLY A 93 1.06 -4.17 1.19
CA GLY A 93 0.19 -5.35 1.23
C GLY A 93 0.91 -6.65 1.59
N THR A 94 2.09 -6.57 2.24
CA THR A 94 2.92 -7.73 2.57
C THR A 94 3.45 -7.66 4.00
N VAL A 95 4.36 -8.55 4.36
CA VAL A 95 4.90 -8.73 5.71
C VAL A 95 6.39 -8.38 5.76
N PRO A 96 6.96 -8.12 6.97
CA PRO A 96 8.37 -7.74 7.14
C PRO A 96 9.39 -8.64 6.44
N ALA A 97 9.14 -9.94 6.39
CA ALA A 97 10.00 -10.90 5.71
C ALA A 97 10.10 -10.67 4.19
N ILE A 98 9.12 -9.97 3.60
CA ILE A 98 9.07 -9.68 2.17
C ILE A 98 9.49 -8.23 1.90
N HIS A 99 8.89 -7.25 2.60
CA HIS A 99 9.23 -5.84 2.36
C HIS A 99 10.54 -5.39 3.04
N GLY A 100 11.18 -6.22 3.88
CA GLY A 100 12.51 -5.96 4.44
C GLY A 100 12.56 -4.99 5.62
N ILE A 101 11.47 -4.29 5.96
CA ILE A 101 11.43 -3.36 7.09
C ILE A 101 11.09 -4.13 8.36
N ALA A 102 12.12 -4.55 9.12
CA ALA A 102 11.96 -5.38 10.30
C ALA A 102 11.76 -4.57 11.60
N GLY A 103 11.97 -3.25 11.57
CA GLY A 103 11.87 -2.37 12.74
C GLY A 103 12.02 -0.91 12.38
N ASN A 104 11.86 -0.01 13.36
CA ASN A 104 12.26 1.39 13.18
C ASN A 104 13.79 1.47 13.01
N ASN A 105 14.50 0.63 13.74
CA ASN A 105 15.92 0.33 13.55
C ASN A 105 16.08 -1.19 13.48
N PHE A 106 16.92 -1.69 12.62
CA PHE A 106 17.17 -3.12 12.47
C PHE A 106 18.59 -3.40 11.94
N LEU A 107 19.05 -4.64 12.09
CA LEU A 107 20.35 -5.07 11.58
C LEU A 107 20.28 -5.29 10.08
N LEU A 108 21.11 -4.57 9.32
CA LEU A 108 21.30 -4.78 7.89
C LEU A 108 22.82 -4.99 7.65
N ASN A 109 23.18 -6.17 7.15
CA ASN A 109 24.59 -6.53 6.91
C ASN A 109 25.50 -6.32 8.15
N GLY A 110 25.02 -6.72 9.33
CA GLY A 110 25.77 -6.61 10.60
C GLY A 110 25.83 -5.20 11.20
N LYS A 111 25.16 -4.21 10.61
CA LYS A 111 25.10 -2.83 11.12
C LYS A 111 23.67 -2.46 11.49
N MET A 112 23.55 -1.73 12.61
CA MET A 112 22.25 -1.15 12.97
C MET A 112 21.94 0.03 12.04
N VAL A 113 20.82 -0.03 11.33
CA VAL A 113 20.35 1.01 10.43
C VAL A 113 18.95 1.48 10.81
N TYR A 114 18.69 2.77 10.61
CA TYR A 114 17.36 3.31 10.70
C TYR A 114 16.59 3.00 9.40
N CYS A 115 15.31 2.66 9.51
CA CYS A 115 14.51 2.12 8.40
C CYS A 115 14.49 2.99 7.14
N CYS A 116 14.54 4.31 7.28
CA CYS A 116 14.57 5.27 6.15
C CYS A 116 15.95 5.88 5.90
N SER A 117 17.01 5.49 6.63
CA SER A 117 18.33 6.09 6.47
C SER A 117 18.88 5.91 5.06
N ASP A 118 19.23 7.03 4.42
CA ASP A 118 19.85 7.05 3.09
C ASP A 118 20.82 8.23 2.95
N SER A 119 22.12 7.91 2.98
CA SER A 119 23.18 8.92 2.84
C SER A 119 23.35 9.44 1.40
N THR A 120 22.68 8.84 0.41
CA THR A 120 22.80 9.20 -1.01
C THR A 120 21.84 10.30 -1.43
N VAL A 121 20.88 10.65 -0.56
CA VAL A 121 19.90 11.73 -0.80
C VAL A 121 20.18 12.94 0.10
N SER A 122 19.54 14.05 -0.20
CA SER A 122 19.69 15.31 0.54
C SER A 122 18.32 15.96 0.78
N THR A 123 18.25 16.79 1.80
CA THR A 123 17.06 17.59 2.08
C THR A 123 16.87 18.67 1.01
N VAL A 124 15.67 18.79 0.47
CA VAL A 124 15.30 19.87 -0.43
C VAL A 124 14.99 21.14 0.38
N GLY A 125 15.60 22.26 -0.01
CA GLY A 125 15.37 23.56 0.63
C GLY A 125 16.11 23.76 1.97
N SER A 126 16.96 22.83 2.39
CA SER A 126 17.74 22.92 3.63
C SER A 126 19.11 22.23 3.51
N LYS A 127 20.05 22.61 4.36
CA LYS A 127 21.35 21.94 4.52
C LYS A 127 21.33 20.92 5.67
N SER A 128 20.18 20.69 6.31
CA SER A 128 20.01 19.74 7.40
C SER A 128 20.31 18.31 6.95
N ALA A 129 20.89 17.51 7.82
CA ALA A 129 21.06 16.08 7.62
C ALA A 129 19.77 15.28 7.84
N GLU A 130 18.74 15.87 8.43
CA GLU A 130 17.45 15.27 8.76
C GLU A 130 16.69 14.72 7.53
N GLY A 131 16.94 15.28 6.36
CA GLY A 131 16.33 14.82 5.11
C GLY A 131 17.13 13.78 4.34
N LYS A 132 18.19 13.20 4.94
CA LYS A 132 18.90 12.03 4.37
C LYS A 132 18.12 10.76 4.62
N MET A 133 16.88 10.75 4.11
CA MET A 133 15.88 9.70 4.34
C MET A 133 15.20 9.36 3.02
N SER A 134 15.03 8.05 2.77
CA SER A 134 14.30 7.53 1.61
C SER A 134 13.69 6.16 1.90
N PRO A 135 12.84 5.59 1.03
CA PRO A 135 12.34 4.23 1.18
C PRO A 135 13.36 3.15 0.76
N ARG A 136 14.61 3.48 0.51
CA ARG A 136 15.66 2.61 -0.06
C ARG A 136 15.77 1.23 0.59
N ASN A 137 15.55 1.14 1.92
CA ASN A 137 15.65 -0.13 2.65
C ASN A 137 14.40 -1.01 2.51
N MET A 138 13.34 -0.51 1.90
CA MET A 138 12.14 -1.28 1.58
C MET A 138 12.34 -2.00 0.25
N LEU A 139 12.07 -3.31 0.23
CA LEU A 139 12.39 -4.21 -0.89
C LEU A 139 11.22 -4.43 -1.85
N THR A 140 10.07 -3.85 -1.58
CA THR A 140 8.84 -4.01 -2.37
C THR A 140 8.25 -2.66 -2.74
N THR A 141 7.45 -2.66 -3.78
CA THR A 141 6.62 -1.50 -4.17
C THR A 141 5.46 -1.29 -3.20
N THR A 142 4.97 -0.07 -3.14
CA THR A 142 3.74 0.30 -2.44
C THR A 142 2.57 0.43 -3.43
N ILE A 143 1.36 0.54 -2.91
CA ILE A 143 0.20 0.88 -3.74
C ILE A 143 0.39 2.23 -4.46
N GLY A 144 1.15 3.16 -3.88
CA GLY A 144 1.54 4.42 -4.51
C GLY A 144 2.47 4.21 -5.70
N ASP A 145 3.47 3.35 -5.57
CA ASP A 145 4.37 2.98 -6.66
C ASP A 145 3.60 2.32 -7.80
N GLU A 146 2.72 1.37 -7.50
CA GLU A 146 1.87 0.69 -8.47
C GLU A 146 0.93 1.67 -9.20
N LEU A 147 0.38 2.66 -8.49
CA LEU A 147 -0.43 3.71 -9.10
C LEU A 147 0.40 4.55 -10.08
N LYS A 148 1.63 4.89 -9.72
CA LYS A 148 2.54 5.62 -10.61
C LYS A 148 2.81 4.83 -11.89
N ILE A 149 3.16 3.54 -11.75
CA ILE A 149 3.40 2.63 -12.87
C ILE A 149 2.14 2.51 -13.75
N ALA A 150 0.99 2.23 -13.14
CA ALA A 150 -0.28 2.03 -13.86
C ALA A 150 -0.77 3.30 -14.61
N THR A 151 -0.29 4.48 -14.21
CA THR A 151 -0.67 5.76 -14.84
C THR A 151 0.45 6.37 -15.67
N ASP A 152 1.49 5.61 -16.00
CA ASP A 152 2.67 6.11 -16.71
C ASP A 152 3.25 7.36 -16.01
N PHE A 153 3.40 7.29 -14.70
CA PHE A 153 3.90 8.34 -13.80
C PHE A 153 3.11 9.65 -13.81
N LYS A 154 1.87 9.66 -14.33
CA LYS A 154 1.00 10.85 -14.35
C LYS A 154 0.31 11.09 -12.99
N ALA A 155 0.02 10.05 -12.22
CA ALA A 155 -0.54 10.19 -10.89
C ALA A 155 0.46 10.85 -9.94
N LYS A 156 -0.06 11.64 -9.00
CA LYS A 156 0.72 12.20 -7.89
C LYS A 156 0.54 11.33 -6.65
N VAL A 157 1.64 11.01 -5.98
CA VAL A 157 1.66 10.33 -4.69
C VAL A 157 2.33 11.26 -3.68
N ILE A 158 1.67 11.50 -2.55
CA ILE A 158 2.12 12.44 -1.53
C ILE A 158 1.96 11.77 -0.17
N GLY A 159 3.05 11.64 0.58
CA GLY A 159 3.06 11.21 1.97
C GLY A 159 3.22 12.39 2.92
N VAL A 160 2.36 12.46 3.94
CA VAL A 160 2.41 13.52 4.96
C VAL A 160 2.34 12.89 6.34
N SER A 161 3.29 13.21 7.21
CA SER A 161 3.28 12.78 8.61
C SER A 161 4.23 13.65 9.45
N LEU A 162 4.06 13.61 10.79
CA LEU A 162 5.03 14.17 11.73
C LEU A 162 6.30 13.31 11.85
N LYS A 163 6.21 12.01 11.55
CA LYS A 163 7.34 11.08 11.54
C LYS A 163 7.74 10.79 10.09
N ASP A 164 9.00 10.98 9.74
CA ASP A 164 9.56 10.70 8.42
C ASP A 164 9.16 9.33 7.86
N ARG A 165 9.38 8.25 8.63
CA ARG A 165 9.05 6.88 8.25
C ARG A 165 7.56 6.64 7.99
N ALA A 166 6.68 7.41 8.63
CA ALA A 166 5.24 7.31 8.44
C ALA A 166 4.74 8.07 7.20
N ALA A 167 5.57 8.91 6.59
CA ALA A 167 5.32 9.51 5.30
C ALA A 167 6.05 8.76 4.16
N ILE A 168 7.34 8.48 4.36
CA ILE A 168 8.23 7.93 3.32
C ILE A 168 7.85 6.50 2.94
N LEU A 169 7.66 5.60 3.93
CA LEU A 169 7.35 4.19 3.65
C LEU A 169 5.99 4.00 2.96
N PRO A 170 4.90 4.69 3.38
CA PRO A 170 3.64 4.67 2.64
C PRO A 170 3.72 5.25 1.24
N ALA A 171 4.45 6.34 1.05
CA ALA A 171 4.56 6.98 -0.25
C ALA A 171 5.31 6.13 -1.28
N GLY A 172 6.31 5.36 -0.82
CA GLY A 172 7.05 4.43 -1.66
C GLY A 172 8.21 5.06 -2.41
N HIS A 173 8.71 4.32 -3.40
CA HIS A 173 9.95 4.65 -4.13
C HIS A 173 9.76 5.71 -5.22
N ALA A 174 8.52 5.86 -5.72
CA ALA A 174 8.20 6.69 -6.89
C ALA A 174 7.42 7.98 -6.55
N ALA A 175 7.30 8.32 -5.27
CA ALA A 175 6.56 9.49 -4.78
C ALA A 175 7.25 10.81 -5.13
#